data_5c3619e4baf74c13ac3920861cdaed98
#
_entry.id   5c3619e4baf74c13ac3920861cdaed98
#
_cell.length_a   1.000
_cell.length_b   1.000
_cell.length_c   1.000
_cell.angle_alpha   90.00
_cell.angle_beta   90.00
_cell.angle_gamma   90.00
#
_symmetry.space_group_name_H-M   'P 1'
#
loop_
_entity.id
_entity.type
_entity.pdbx_description
1 polymer ?
#
loop_
_entity_poly.entity_id
_entity_poly.type
_entity_poly.pdbx_seq_one_letter_code
_entity_poly.pdbx_strand_id
1 'polypeptide(L)'
;MREILHIQGGQYGNQIGSKFWEVVCDEHGIDPTGSYIGTSDLQLERVNYNEASGGRYVPSAVLMDLEPSTMDSVRTGPYGAIFRPGNFIFWQSGAGNNWLIDSVLDVVRKEAENCDCLQGFQVCHSLGGGTGSGMGTLLISKIREVYPDRMMLTFSVFPSPKVSDTVVEPYNATLSVHQLVDNADKCMVLDNEVLYDICFRTLKLSTPSFGDLNHLISATMSGVTCCLRFLGQLNSDLRKLAVNLIPFPRLHFFMVGFAPLM
;
A
#
# COMPACT_ATOMS: atom_id res chain seq x y z
N MET A 1 19.33 7.92 -1.28
CA MET A 1 18.49 6.74 -1.59
C MET A 1 17.13 7.22 -2.05
N ARG A 2 16.40 6.41 -2.80
CA ARG A 2 15.08 6.77 -3.32
C ARG A 2 14.04 6.07 -2.46
N GLU A 3 13.33 6.80 -1.62
CA GLU A 3 12.46 6.23 -0.59
C GLU A 3 10.99 6.37 -0.99
N ILE A 4 10.18 5.41 -0.55
CA ILE A 4 8.73 5.37 -0.75
C ILE A 4 8.07 5.23 0.60
N LEU A 5 7.16 6.13 0.92
CA LEU A 5 6.33 6.04 2.11
C LEU A 5 5.05 5.27 1.82
N HIS A 6 4.83 4.19 2.55
CA HIS A 6 3.68 3.33 2.39
C HIS A 6 2.53 3.75 3.32
N ILE A 7 1.32 3.87 2.79
CA ILE A 7 0.13 4.26 3.54
C ILE A 7 -0.95 3.19 3.37
N GLN A 8 -1.49 2.71 4.46
CA GLN A 8 -2.51 1.66 4.49
C GLN A 8 -3.79 2.22 5.10
N GLY A 9 -4.86 2.25 4.32
CA GLY A 9 -6.14 2.83 4.74
C GLY A 9 -7.29 1.85 4.76
N GLY A 10 -7.96 1.73 5.92
CA GLY A 10 -9.10 0.83 6.12
C GLY A 10 -8.72 -0.64 6.19
N GLN A 11 -9.71 -1.51 6.43
CA GLN A 11 -9.49 -2.95 6.64
C GLN A 11 -8.72 -3.62 5.49
N TYR A 12 -9.17 -3.44 4.25
CA TYR A 12 -8.51 -4.04 3.08
C TYR A 12 -7.10 -3.51 2.87
N GLY A 13 -6.90 -2.19 2.99
CA GLY A 13 -5.58 -1.60 2.84
C GLY A 13 -4.58 -2.11 3.86
N ASN A 14 -5.00 -2.29 5.11
CA ASN A 14 -4.16 -2.85 6.17
C ASN A 14 -3.87 -4.34 6.00
N GLN A 15 -4.83 -5.14 5.53
CA GLN A 15 -4.62 -6.55 5.24
C GLN A 15 -3.66 -6.77 4.05
N ILE A 16 -3.86 -6.03 2.96
CA ILE A 16 -2.96 -6.06 1.80
C ILE A 16 -1.56 -5.60 2.21
N GLY A 17 -1.49 -4.50 2.94
CA GLY A 17 -0.22 -3.96 3.41
C GLY A 17 0.52 -4.89 4.35
N SER A 18 -0.17 -5.56 5.27
CA SER A 18 0.43 -6.57 6.14
C SER A 18 1.08 -7.68 5.31
N LYS A 19 0.37 -8.20 4.29
CA LYS A 19 0.92 -9.24 3.41
C LYS A 19 2.06 -8.72 2.52
N PHE A 20 1.98 -7.49 2.05
CA PHE A 20 3.07 -6.83 1.32
C PHE A 20 4.36 -6.77 2.16
N TRP A 21 4.25 -6.39 3.43
CA TRP A 21 5.42 -6.32 4.31
C TRP A 21 6.00 -7.70 4.65
N GLU A 22 5.18 -8.74 4.76
CA GLU A 22 5.69 -10.12 4.84
C GLU A 22 6.56 -10.45 3.62
N VAL A 23 6.05 -10.23 2.41
CA VAL A 23 6.78 -10.52 1.16
C VAL A 23 8.06 -9.69 1.06
N VAL A 24 7.99 -8.40 1.36
CA VAL A 24 9.16 -7.52 1.27
C VAL A 24 10.20 -7.85 2.34
N CYS A 25 9.79 -8.22 3.55
CA CYS A 25 10.71 -8.69 4.59
C CYS A 25 11.44 -9.97 4.16
N ASP A 26 10.72 -10.94 3.59
CA ASP A 26 11.32 -12.16 3.09
C ASP A 26 12.33 -11.88 1.96
N GLU A 27 11.99 -11.01 1.00
CA GLU A 27 12.88 -10.60 -0.09
C GLU A 27 14.15 -9.88 0.41
N HIS A 28 14.03 -9.10 1.47
CA HIS A 28 15.14 -8.35 2.07
C HIS A 28 15.89 -9.10 3.17
N GLY A 29 15.46 -10.32 3.52
CA GLY A 29 16.08 -11.11 4.59
C GLY A 29 15.91 -10.47 5.96
N ILE A 30 14.74 -9.89 6.25
CA ILE A 30 14.39 -9.29 7.53
C ILE A 30 13.46 -10.24 8.27
N ASP A 31 13.80 -10.59 9.48
CA ASP A 31 13.01 -11.47 10.33
C ASP A 31 11.81 -10.72 10.99
N PRO A 32 10.85 -11.45 11.59
CA PRO A 32 9.71 -10.81 12.28
C PRO A 32 10.09 -9.91 13.48
N THR A 33 11.33 -9.93 13.93
CA THR A 33 11.83 -9.04 14.97
C THR A 33 12.42 -7.74 14.42
N GLY A 34 12.54 -7.64 13.08
CA GLY A 34 13.15 -6.52 12.38
C GLY A 34 14.65 -6.64 12.22
N SER A 35 15.25 -7.80 12.55
CA SER A 35 16.69 -8.03 12.43
C SER A 35 17.03 -8.56 11.04
N TYR A 36 18.18 -8.14 10.50
CA TYR A 36 18.66 -8.64 9.22
C TYR A 36 19.30 -10.03 9.37
N ILE A 37 18.81 -10.99 8.61
CA ILE A 37 19.30 -12.36 8.55
C ILE A 37 19.78 -12.76 7.13
N GLY A 38 19.78 -11.80 6.21
CA GLY A 38 20.16 -12.02 4.81
C GLY A 38 21.66 -12.26 4.64
N THR A 39 22.04 -12.67 3.43
CA THR A 39 23.43 -13.04 3.08
C THR A 39 24.11 -12.05 2.14
N SER A 40 23.42 -11.01 1.70
CA SER A 40 23.92 -10.07 0.69
C SER A 40 23.64 -8.62 1.09
N ASP A 41 24.67 -7.78 1.04
CA ASP A 41 24.53 -6.33 1.31
C ASP A 41 23.57 -5.63 0.31
N LEU A 42 23.33 -6.22 -0.86
CA LEU A 42 22.36 -5.71 -1.83
C LEU A 42 20.91 -5.76 -1.35
N GLN A 43 20.60 -6.60 -0.36
CA GLN A 43 19.29 -6.67 0.27
C GLN A 43 19.02 -5.53 1.26
N LEU A 44 20.06 -4.79 1.68
CA LEU A 44 20.00 -3.74 2.69
C LEU A 44 19.63 -2.36 2.14
N GLU A 45 19.16 -2.25 0.91
CA GLU A 45 18.77 -0.94 0.37
C GLU A 45 17.53 -0.37 1.08
N ARG A 46 17.67 0.85 1.60
CA ARG A 46 16.70 1.50 2.52
C ARG A 46 15.52 2.16 1.80
N VAL A 47 15.00 1.59 0.73
CA VAL A 47 13.88 2.18 -0.03
C VAL A 47 12.59 2.21 0.78
N ASN A 48 12.35 1.16 1.54
CA ASN A 48 11.11 0.96 2.30
C ASN A 48 11.32 0.89 3.81
N TYR A 49 12.57 0.94 4.30
CA TYR A 49 12.88 0.75 5.70
C TYR A 49 13.72 1.89 6.28
N ASN A 50 13.44 2.24 7.53
CA ASN A 50 14.29 3.08 8.36
C ASN A 50 15.11 2.18 9.30
N GLU A 51 16.40 2.46 9.45
CA GLU A 51 17.24 1.79 10.45
C GLU A 51 17.01 2.43 11.82
N ALA A 52 16.54 1.62 12.76
CA ALA A 52 16.36 2.03 14.15
C ALA A 52 17.59 1.67 15.00
N SER A 53 17.66 2.25 16.21
CA SER A 53 18.70 1.90 17.19
C SER A 53 18.74 0.39 17.45
N GLY A 54 19.94 -0.18 17.44
CA GLY A 54 20.16 -1.62 17.62
C GLY A 54 20.13 -2.44 16.33
N GLY A 55 20.25 -1.80 15.15
CA GLY A 55 20.34 -2.49 13.87
C GLY A 55 19.03 -3.13 13.41
N ARG A 56 17.90 -2.65 13.92
CA ARG A 56 16.58 -3.10 13.48
C ARG A 56 16.06 -2.26 12.33
N TYR A 57 15.42 -2.92 11.38
CA TYR A 57 14.78 -2.32 10.23
C TYR A 57 13.29 -2.13 10.50
N VAL A 58 12.83 -0.90 10.38
CA VAL A 58 11.44 -0.50 10.64
C VAL A 58 10.81 -0.03 9.34
N PRO A 59 9.64 -0.56 8.95
CA PRO A 59 8.93 -0.11 7.76
C PRO A 59 8.63 1.39 7.76
N SER A 60 8.89 2.06 6.64
CA SER A 60 8.38 3.41 6.36
C SER A 60 6.91 3.32 5.99
N ALA A 61 6.05 3.09 6.98
CA ALA A 61 4.64 2.83 6.80
C ALA A 61 3.78 3.56 7.83
N VAL A 62 2.62 4.04 7.36
CA VAL A 62 1.56 4.63 8.19
C VAL A 62 0.30 3.80 8.00
N LEU A 63 -0.28 3.34 9.10
CA LEU A 63 -1.45 2.50 9.13
C LEU A 63 -2.62 3.26 9.76
N MET A 64 -3.74 3.34 9.04
CA MET A 64 -4.91 4.05 9.53
C MET A 64 -6.20 3.24 9.38
N ASP A 65 -7.03 3.29 10.40
CA ASP A 65 -8.42 2.85 10.31
C ASP A 65 -9.28 3.56 11.37
N LEU A 66 -10.58 3.64 11.12
CA LEU A 66 -11.56 4.07 12.11
C LEU A 66 -11.92 2.96 13.11
N GLU A 67 -11.55 1.72 12.78
CA GLU A 67 -11.85 0.55 13.58
C GLU A 67 -10.58 -0.03 14.23
N PRO A 68 -10.50 -0.10 15.58
CA PRO A 68 -9.31 -0.59 16.27
C PRO A 68 -9.05 -2.08 16.04
N SER A 69 -10.08 -2.89 15.75
CA SER A 69 -9.94 -4.34 15.52
C SER A 69 -8.99 -4.67 14.36
N THR A 70 -8.99 -3.88 13.31
CA THR A 70 -8.08 -4.01 12.17
C THR A 70 -6.62 -3.80 12.58
N MET A 71 -6.37 -2.78 13.40
CA MET A 71 -5.03 -2.48 13.90
C MET A 71 -4.52 -3.58 14.83
N ASP A 72 -5.38 -4.12 15.69
CA ASP A 72 -5.03 -5.22 16.58
C ASP A 72 -4.70 -6.50 15.79
N SER A 73 -5.44 -6.75 14.71
CA SER A 73 -5.14 -7.86 13.79
C SER A 73 -3.76 -7.74 13.14
N VAL A 74 -3.36 -6.54 12.72
CA VAL A 74 -2.01 -6.32 12.17
C VAL A 74 -0.94 -6.48 13.24
N ARG A 75 -1.16 -5.92 14.45
CA ARG A 75 -0.20 -6.00 15.57
C ARG A 75 0.06 -7.42 16.03
N THR A 76 -0.99 -8.26 16.03
CA THR A 76 -0.88 -9.68 16.42
C THR A 76 -0.41 -10.59 15.28
N GLY A 77 -0.33 -10.06 14.07
CA GLY A 77 0.18 -10.76 12.90
C GLY A 77 1.68 -11.09 12.99
N PRO A 78 2.17 -11.95 12.09
CA PRO A 78 3.56 -12.45 12.14
C PRO A 78 4.61 -11.33 12.16
N TYR A 79 4.40 -10.28 11.39
CA TYR A 79 5.30 -9.14 11.27
C TYR A 79 4.80 -7.87 11.99
N GLY A 80 3.81 -7.99 12.88
CA GLY A 80 3.25 -6.83 13.59
C GLY A 80 4.26 -6.06 14.44
N ALA A 81 5.27 -6.77 14.97
CA ALA A 81 6.30 -6.21 15.83
C ALA A 81 7.31 -5.29 15.12
N ILE A 82 7.42 -5.35 13.78
CA ILE A 82 8.37 -4.51 13.03
C ILE A 82 7.87 -3.06 12.87
N PHE A 83 6.56 -2.84 12.94
CA PHE A 83 6.00 -1.50 12.74
C PHE A 83 6.22 -0.61 13.96
N ARG A 84 6.46 0.68 13.70
CA ARG A 84 6.57 1.69 14.75
C ARG A 84 5.21 1.88 15.42
N PRO A 85 5.11 1.75 16.76
CA PRO A 85 3.81 1.89 17.46
C PRO A 85 3.10 3.21 17.21
N GLY A 86 3.85 4.31 17.04
CA GLY A 86 3.30 5.63 16.76
C GLY A 86 2.73 5.82 15.35
N ASN A 87 2.95 4.85 14.44
CA ASN A 87 2.45 4.89 13.07
C ASN A 87 1.10 4.16 12.91
N PHE A 88 0.58 3.55 13.99
CA PHE A 88 -0.77 3.01 14.05
C PHE A 88 -1.76 4.09 14.49
N ILE A 89 -2.59 4.56 13.58
CA ILE A 89 -3.54 5.65 13.83
C ILE A 89 -4.95 5.10 13.71
N PHE A 90 -5.66 5.04 14.83
CA PHE A 90 -7.03 4.54 14.91
C PHE A 90 -7.82 5.31 15.97
N TRP A 91 -9.15 5.24 15.90
CA TRP A 91 -10.02 5.92 16.82
C TRP A 91 -11.01 4.98 17.51
N GLN A 92 -11.25 5.20 18.79
CA GLN A 92 -12.12 4.32 19.59
C GLN A 92 -13.58 4.79 19.71
N SER A 93 -13.89 6.02 19.31
CA SER A 93 -15.27 6.55 19.45
C SER A 93 -15.62 7.50 18.30
N GLY A 94 -16.56 7.11 17.47
CA GLY A 94 -17.30 7.81 16.42
C GLY A 94 -16.92 9.22 15.99
N ALA A 95 -17.09 9.51 14.71
CA ALA A 95 -17.25 10.85 14.08
C ALA A 95 -16.18 11.94 14.29
N GLY A 96 -14.90 11.59 14.49
CA GLY A 96 -13.81 12.57 14.53
C GLY A 96 -13.03 12.70 13.22
N ASN A 97 -13.66 12.59 12.04
CA ASN A 97 -13.00 12.44 10.74
C ASN A 97 -11.89 13.46 10.45
N ASN A 98 -12.13 14.75 10.70
CA ASN A 98 -11.14 15.79 10.40
C ASN A 98 -9.92 15.70 11.32
N TRP A 99 -10.14 15.48 12.61
CA TRP A 99 -9.06 15.36 13.59
C TRP A 99 -8.15 14.14 13.33
N LEU A 100 -8.74 13.02 12.90
CA LEU A 100 -7.98 11.83 12.56
C LEU A 100 -7.08 12.08 11.33
N ILE A 101 -7.60 12.81 10.33
CA ILE A 101 -6.83 13.17 9.14
C ILE A 101 -5.63 14.03 9.51
N ASP A 102 -5.81 15.04 10.36
CA ASP A 102 -4.70 15.87 10.82
C ASP A 102 -3.65 15.05 11.57
N SER A 103 -4.08 14.11 12.41
CA SER A 103 -3.16 13.19 13.10
C SER A 103 -2.39 12.29 12.12
N VAL A 104 -3.06 11.76 11.08
CA VAL A 104 -2.40 10.97 10.02
C VAL A 104 -1.41 11.83 9.26
N LEU A 105 -1.78 13.05 8.89
CA LEU A 105 -0.89 13.97 8.17
C LEU A 105 0.33 14.35 8.99
N ASP A 106 0.20 14.51 10.30
CA ASP A 106 1.33 14.76 11.19
C ASP A 106 2.31 13.59 11.24
N VAL A 107 1.81 12.34 11.26
CA VAL A 107 2.66 11.16 11.20
C VAL A 107 3.29 11.01 9.82
N VAL A 108 2.52 11.22 8.75
CA VAL A 108 3.04 11.22 7.37
C VAL A 108 4.16 12.26 7.21
N ARG A 109 3.99 13.47 7.78
CA ARG A 109 5.01 14.52 7.75
C ARG A 109 6.27 14.10 8.48
N LYS A 110 6.15 13.52 9.68
CA LYS A 110 7.29 12.99 10.45
C LYS A 110 8.06 11.89 9.70
N GLU A 111 7.33 10.97 9.08
CA GLU A 111 7.98 9.91 8.28
C GLU A 111 8.61 10.48 7.00
N ALA A 112 7.97 11.45 6.35
CA ALA A 112 8.53 12.12 5.18
C ALA A 112 9.80 12.93 5.50
N GLU A 113 9.86 13.56 6.68
CA GLU A 113 11.04 14.27 7.17
C GLU A 113 12.20 13.33 7.54
N ASN A 114 11.93 12.07 7.88
CA ASN A 114 12.94 11.06 8.13
C ASN A 114 13.57 10.52 6.83
N CYS A 115 12.97 10.79 5.67
CA CYS A 115 13.46 10.35 4.38
C CYS A 115 14.52 11.31 3.84
N ASP A 116 15.64 10.80 3.36
CA ASP A 116 16.68 11.59 2.68
C ASP A 116 16.22 12.03 1.28
N CYS A 117 15.50 11.16 0.56
CA CYS A 117 15.03 11.43 -0.79
C CYS A 117 13.69 10.73 -1.06
N LEU A 118 12.61 11.30 -0.51
CA LEU A 118 11.26 10.79 -0.73
C LEU A 118 10.88 10.93 -2.21
N GLN A 119 10.63 9.82 -2.90
CA GLN A 119 10.13 9.82 -4.29
C GLN A 119 8.62 10.00 -4.38
N GLY A 120 7.90 9.37 -3.47
CA GLY A 120 6.45 9.38 -3.50
C GLY A 120 5.82 8.53 -2.42
N PHE A 121 4.52 8.41 -2.55
CA PHE A 121 3.64 7.69 -1.63
C PHE A 121 3.02 6.50 -2.34
N GLN A 122 2.94 5.39 -1.64
CA GLN A 122 2.24 4.19 -2.07
C GLN A 122 1.05 3.95 -1.15
N VAL A 123 -0.16 4.13 -1.66
CA VAL A 123 -1.39 4.06 -0.87
C VAL A 123 -2.16 2.80 -1.20
N CYS A 124 -2.47 1.98 -0.20
CA CYS A 124 -3.33 0.80 -0.31
C CYS A 124 -4.68 1.06 0.36
N HIS A 125 -5.75 0.94 -0.40
CA HIS A 125 -7.11 1.16 0.10
C HIS A 125 -8.17 0.47 -0.75
N SER A 126 -9.39 0.32 -0.22
CA SER A 126 -10.55 -0.11 -0.99
C SER A 126 -11.47 1.06 -1.30
N LEU A 127 -12.16 1.02 -2.45
CA LEU A 127 -13.07 2.07 -2.87
C LEU A 127 -14.53 1.82 -2.45
N GLY A 128 -14.86 0.60 -2.03
CA GLY A 128 -16.23 0.25 -1.60
C GLY A 128 -16.50 0.58 -0.14
N GLY A 129 -15.49 0.49 0.73
CA GLY A 129 -15.62 0.70 2.17
C GLY A 129 -15.74 2.17 2.58
N GLY A 130 -15.96 2.42 3.87
CA GLY A 130 -16.06 3.78 4.42
C GLY A 130 -14.69 4.45 4.59
N THR A 131 -13.82 3.85 5.41
CA THR A 131 -12.50 4.41 5.75
C THR A 131 -11.57 4.46 4.52
N GLY A 132 -11.42 3.34 3.81
CA GLY A 132 -10.52 3.27 2.65
C GLY A 132 -10.94 4.18 1.51
N SER A 133 -12.24 4.32 1.24
CA SER A 133 -12.76 5.21 0.20
C SER A 133 -12.80 6.67 0.66
N GLY A 134 -13.60 6.99 1.69
CA GLY A 134 -13.83 8.36 2.11
C GLY A 134 -12.59 9.02 2.71
N MET A 135 -12.03 8.45 3.77
CA MET A 135 -10.82 9.01 4.40
C MET A 135 -9.58 8.79 3.56
N GLY A 136 -9.45 7.64 2.89
CA GLY A 136 -8.30 7.34 2.05
C GLY A 136 -8.15 8.35 0.92
N THR A 137 -9.21 8.66 0.19
CA THR A 137 -9.16 9.63 -0.91
C THR A 137 -8.98 11.07 -0.42
N LEU A 138 -9.58 11.43 0.72
CA LEU A 138 -9.37 12.73 1.34
C LEU A 138 -7.91 12.90 1.79
N LEU A 139 -7.32 11.86 2.38
CA LEU A 139 -5.90 11.86 2.75
C LEU A 139 -5.00 12.03 1.51
N ILE A 140 -5.28 11.32 0.42
CA ILE A 140 -4.56 11.46 -0.85
C ILE A 140 -4.60 12.92 -1.35
N SER A 141 -5.78 13.55 -1.33
CA SER A 141 -5.96 14.95 -1.69
C SER A 141 -5.12 15.88 -0.80
N LYS A 142 -5.15 15.67 0.51
CA LYS A 142 -4.37 16.48 1.47
C LYS A 142 -2.88 16.27 1.35
N ILE A 143 -2.41 15.06 1.11
CA ILE A 143 -0.99 14.79 0.84
C ILE A 143 -0.57 15.49 -0.46
N ARG A 144 -1.41 15.47 -1.49
CA ARG A 144 -1.14 16.17 -2.75
C ARG A 144 -1.02 17.67 -2.58
N GLU A 145 -1.83 18.28 -1.71
CA GLU A 145 -1.73 19.71 -1.37
C GLU A 145 -0.37 20.04 -0.71
N VAL A 146 0.13 19.16 0.17
CA VAL A 146 1.40 19.37 0.91
C VAL A 146 2.63 19.00 0.06
N TYR A 147 2.52 17.94 -0.75
CA TYR A 147 3.62 17.36 -1.54
C TYR A 147 3.26 17.26 -3.03
N PRO A 148 3.05 18.40 -3.74
CA PRO A 148 2.58 18.40 -5.12
C PRO A 148 3.56 17.73 -6.11
N ASP A 149 4.86 17.76 -5.81
CA ASP A 149 5.91 17.23 -6.68
C ASP A 149 6.25 15.77 -6.45
N ARG A 150 5.64 15.12 -5.45
CA ARG A 150 5.88 13.72 -5.13
C ARG A 150 4.89 12.82 -5.87
N MET A 151 5.36 11.64 -6.26
CA MET A 151 4.52 10.67 -6.98
C MET A 151 3.49 10.05 -6.04
N MET A 152 2.24 10.02 -6.48
CA MET A 152 1.14 9.37 -5.77
C MET A 152 0.73 8.09 -6.52
N LEU A 153 1.13 6.94 -6.00
CA LEU A 153 0.78 5.62 -6.52
C LEU A 153 -0.28 5.00 -5.61
N THR A 154 -1.42 4.60 -6.16
CA THR A 154 -2.46 3.91 -5.38
C THR A 154 -2.67 2.48 -5.85
N PHE A 155 -2.89 1.59 -4.91
CA PHE A 155 -3.39 0.24 -5.11
C PHE A 155 -4.82 0.21 -4.58
N SER A 156 -5.77 0.30 -5.49
CA SER A 156 -7.17 0.54 -5.17
C SER A 156 -8.00 -0.69 -5.49
N VAL A 157 -8.64 -1.25 -4.46
CA VAL A 157 -9.53 -2.40 -4.61
C VAL A 157 -10.92 -1.90 -4.98
N PHE A 158 -11.37 -2.25 -6.18
CA PHE A 158 -12.69 -1.91 -6.69
C PHE A 158 -13.74 -2.90 -6.17
N PRO A 159 -14.94 -2.44 -5.84
CA PRO A 159 -16.03 -3.33 -5.46
C PRO A 159 -16.49 -4.16 -6.65
N SER A 160 -16.83 -5.43 -6.40
CA SER A 160 -17.42 -6.32 -7.38
C SER A 160 -18.77 -6.82 -6.90
N PRO A 161 -19.83 -6.76 -7.73
CA PRO A 161 -21.15 -7.24 -7.38
C PRO A 161 -21.23 -8.73 -7.03
N LYS A 162 -20.25 -9.53 -7.49
CA LYS A 162 -20.16 -10.96 -7.16
C LYS A 162 -19.54 -11.25 -5.81
N VAL A 163 -18.78 -10.29 -5.26
CA VAL A 163 -18.07 -10.46 -3.99
C VAL A 163 -18.84 -9.85 -2.83
N SER A 164 -19.57 -8.77 -3.07
CA SER A 164 -20.32 -8.05 -2.02
C SER A 164 -21.66 -7.54 -2.55
N ASP A 165 -22.69 -7.69 -1.71
CA ASP A 165 -24.06 -7.23 -1.98
C ASP A 165 -24.35 -5.86 -1.32
N THR A 166 -23.34 -5.16 -0.84
CA THR A 166 -23.52 -3.89 -0.12
C THR A 166 -23.90 -2.76 -1.08
N VAL A 167 -25.10 -2.21 -0.90
CA VAL A 167 -25.74 -1.25 -1.82
C VAL A 167 -24.95 0.05 -1.98
N VAL A 168 -24.19 0.47 -0.95
CA VAL A 168 -23.47 1.76 -0.94
C VAL A 168 -22.11 1.69 -1.64
N GLU A 169 -21.56 0.51 -1.91
CA GLU A 169 -20.23 0.35 -2.51
C GLU A 169 -20.06 1.04 -3.87
N PRO A 170 -21.01 0.94 -4.82
CA PRO A 170 -20.90 1.64 -6.10
C PRO A 170 -20.86 3.16 -5.95
N TYR A 171 -21.60 3.72 -5.00
CA TYR A 171 -21.60 5.16 -4.72
C TYR A 171 -20.26 5.60 -4.16
N ASN A 172 -19.73 4.88 -3.16
CA ASN A 172 -18.42 5.14 -2.59
C ASN A 172 -17.33 5.06 -3.66
N ALA A 173 -17.36 4.02 -4.49
CA ALA A 173 -16.39 3.84 -5.56
C ALA A 173 -16.43 4.97 -6.59
N THR A 174 -17.60 5.39 -7.02
CA THR A 174 -17.76 6.47 -8.01
C THR A 174 -17.20 7.80 -7.48
N LEU A 175 -17.52 8.15 -6.23
CA LEU A 175 -16.98 9.35 -5.60
C LEU A 175 -15.47 9.28 -5.39
N SER A 176 -14.96 8.12 -5.01
CA SER A 176 -13.52 7.89 -4.81
C SER A 176 -12.74 7.98 -6.13
N VAL A 177 -13.26 7.40 -7.20
CA VAL A 177 -12.62 7.47 -8.53
C VAL A 177 -12.50 8.91 -9.00
N HIS A 178 -13.52 9.75 -8.76
CA HIS A 178 -13.45 11.17 -9.08
C HIS A 178 -12.26 11.85 -8.38
N GLN A 179 -12.05 11.55 -7.11
CA GLN A 179 -10.91 12.09 -6.36
C GLN A 179 -9.56 11.53 -6.85
N LEU A 180 -9.51 10.25 -7.22
CA LEU A 180 -8.29 9.62 -7.74
C LEU A 180 -7.90 10.16 -9.12
N VAL A 181 -8.87 10.53 -9.97
CA VAL A 181 -8.59 11.15 -11.27
C VAL A 181 -7.83 12.47 -11.12
N ASP A 182 -8.12 13.24 -10.08
CA ASP A 182 -7.51 14.56 -9.89
C ASP A 182 -6.22 14.49 -9.02
N ASN A 183 -6.13 13.55 -8.07
CA ASN A 183 -5.07 13.58 -7.05
C ASN A 183 -4.05 12.44 -7.13
N ALA A 184 -4.34 11.35 -7.85
CA ALA A 184 -3.38 10.27 -8.05
C ALA A 184 -2.60 10.43 -9.35
N ASP A 185 -1.30 10.09 -9.34
CA ASP A 185 -0.50 10.03 -10.57
C ASP A 185 -0.64 8.67 -11.25
N LYS A 186 -0.88 7.62 -10.47
CA LYS A 186 -1.11 6.25 -10.95
C LYS A 186 -2.06 5.53 -10.02
N CYS A 187 -3.03 4.85 -10.60
CA CYS A 187 -3.96 4.01 -9.88
C CYS A 187 -3.90 2.57 -10.44
N MET A 188 -3.40 1.65 -9.62
CA MET A 188 -3.46 0.22 -9.91
C MET A 188 -4.83 -0.29 -9.51
N VAL A 189 -5.62 -0.69 -10.50
CA VAL A 189 -6.96 -1.22 -10.32
C VAL A 189 -6.86 -2.68 -9.92
N LEU A 190 -7.41 -3.02 -8.77
CA LEU A 190 -7.45 -4.37 -8.24
C LEU A 190 -8.91 -4.81 -8.17
N ASP A 191 -9.21 -5.97 -8.73
CA ASP A 191 -10.55 -6.58 -8.68
C ASP A 191 -10.44 -7.96 -8.03
N ASN A 192 -11.10 -8.14 -6.91
CA ASN A 192 -11.08 -9.40 -6.16
C ASN A 192 -11.68 -10.56 -6.96
N GLU A 193 -12.66 -10.31 -7.86
CA GLU A 193 -13.22 -11.35 -8.71
C GLU A 193 -12.18 -11.89 -9.69
N VAL A 194 -11.43 -10.99 -10.34
CA VAL A 194 -10.37 -11.37 -11.28
C VAL A 194 -9.25 -12.11 -10.55
N LEU A 195 -8.87 -11.63 -9.37
CA LEU A 195 -7.86 -12.31 -8.53
C LEU A 195 -8.33 -13.71 -8.10
N TYR A 196 -9.59 -13.85 -7.75
CA TYR A 196 -10.18 -15.15 -7.42
C TYR A 196 -10.14 -16.11 -8.63
N ASP A 197 -10.50 -15.63 -9.81
CA ASP A 197 -10.43 -16.41 -11.04
C ASP A 197 -8.99 -16.84 -11.37
N ILE A 198 -8.00 -16.00 -11.13
CA ILE A 198 -6.58 -16.36 -11.30
C ILE A 198 -6.19 -17.45 -10.31
N CYS A 199 -6.53 -17.33 -9.03
CA CYS A 199 -6.26 -18.35 -8.02
C CYS A 199 -6.91 -19.69 -8.38
N PHE A 200 -8.17 -19.66 -8.83
CA PHE A 200 -8.92 -20.87 -9.12
C PHE A 200 -8.49 -21.54 -10.43
N ARG A 201 -8.39 -20.76 -11.53
CA ARG A 201 -8.13 -21.30 -12.88
C ARG A 201 -6.66 -21.53 -13.16
N THR A 202 -5.80 -20.60 -12.74
CA THR A 202 -4.36 -20.63 -13.07
C THR A 202 -3.57 -21.38 -12.01
N LEU A 203 -3.77 -21.01 -10.74
CA LEU A 203 -3.07 -21.64 -9.62
C LEU A 203 -3.75 -22.92 -9.13
N LYS A 204 -4.95 -23.24 -9.64
CA LYS A 204 -5.73 -24.45 -9.33
C LYS A 204 -5.97 -24.66 -7.84
N LEU A 205 -6.10 -23.57 -7.08
CA LEU A 205 -6.49 -23.61 -5.68
C LEU A 205 -7.98 -23.96 -5.58
N SER A 206 -8.33 -25.00 -4.81
CA SER A 206 -9.72 -25.45 -4.66
C SER A 206 -10.60 -24.46 -3.89
N THR A 207 -10.02 -23.79 -2.91
CA THR A 207 -10.69 -22.83 -2.02
C THR A 207 -9.78 -21.63 -1.77
N PRO A 208 -9.69 -20.66 -2.72
CA PRO A 208 -8.89 -19.46 -2.53
C PRO A 208 -9.39 -18.65 -1.33
N SER A 209 -8.47 -18.23 -0.49
CA SER A 209 -8.72 -17.33 0.64
C SER A 209 -8.36 -15.89 0.29
N PHE A 210 -8.83 -14.91 1.09
CA PHE A 210 -8.38 -13.52 0.96
C PHE A 210 -6.87 -13.37 1.14
N GLY A 211 -6.24 -14.25 1.94
CA GLY A 211 -4.79 -14.29 2.09
C GLY A 211 -4.07 -14.60 0.78
N ASP A 212 -4.61 -15.51 -0.03
CA ASP A 212 -4.05 -15.86 -1.35
C ASP A 212 -4.20 -14.70 -2.34
N LEU A 213 -5.35 -14.03 -2.33
CA LEU A 213 -5.58 -12.83 -3.15
C LEU A 213 -4.60 -11.71 -2.76
N ASN A 214 -4.43 -11.46 -1.47
CA ASN A 214 -3.51 -10.46 -0.96
C ASN A 214 -2.05 -10.79 -1.28
N HIS A 215 -1.69 -12.06 -1.37
CA HIS A 215 -0.36 -12.49 -1.81
C HIS A 215 -0.09 -12.11 -3.27
N LEU A 216 -1.04 -12.32 -4.18
CA LEU A 216 -0.92 -11.90 -5.59
C LEU A 216 -0.77 -10.38 -5.71
N ILE A 217 -1.58 -9.62 -4.95
CA ILE A 217 -1.48 -8.16 -4.90
C ILE A 217 -0.08 -7.75 -4.39
N SER A 218 0.39 -8.38 -3.33
CA SER A 218 1.70 -8.09 -2.73
C SER A 218 2.84 -8.37 -3.69
N ALA A 219 2.78 -9.46 -4.46
CA ALA A 219 3.76 -9.78 -5.49
C ALA A 219 3.80 -8.69 -6.59
N THR A 220 2.64 -8.16 -6.98
CA THR A 220 2.56 -7.04 -7.92
C THR A 220 3.15 -5.75 -7.33
N MET A 221 2.84 -5.43 -6.10
CA MET A 221 3.38 -4.26 -5.39
C MET A 221 4.90 -4.37 -5.25
N SER A 222 5.40 -5.56 -4.93
CA SER A 222 6.83 -5.86 -4.89
C SER A 222 7.48 -5.64 -6.26
N GLY A 223 6.88 -6.16 -7.34
CA GLY A 223 7.36 -6.02 -8.70
C GLY A 223 7.47 -4.56 -9.16
N VAL A 224 6.51 -3.70 -8.84
CA VAL A 224 6.53 -2.27 -9.18
C VAL A 224 7.70 -1.55 -8.50
N THR A 225 8.08 -1.94 -7.30
CA THR A 225 9.15 -1.32 -6.50
C THR A 225 10.50 -2.03 -6.62
N CYS A 226 10.55 -3.20 -7.26
CA CYS A 226 11.75 -4.05 -7.36
C CYS A 226 12.98 -3.29 -7.89
N CYS A 227 12.81 -2.50 -8.97
CA CYS A 227 13.92 -1.73 -9.55
C CYS A 227 14.45 -0.61 -8.64
N LEU A 228 13.69 -0.21 -7.63
CA LEU A 228 14.13 0.77 -6.62
C LEU A 228 14.82 0.08 -5.45
N ARG A 229 14.32 -1.10 -5.07
CA ARG A 229 14.79 -1.87 -3.90
C ARG A 229 16.05 -2.68 -4.16
N PHE A 230 16.26 -3.10 -5.38
CA PHE A 230 17.44 -3.89 -5.78
C PHE A 230 18.18 -3.19 -6.89
N LEU A 231 19.46 -2.92 -6.66
CA LEU A 231 20.37 -2.35 -7.65
C LEU A 231 20.58 -3.35 -8.79
N GLY A 232 20.25 -2.94 -10.00
CA GLY A 232 20.37 -3.76 -11.20
C GLY A 232 20.68 -2.93 -12.45
N GLN A 233 20.75 -3.58 -13.60
CA GLN A 233 20.96 -2.90 -14.89
C GLN A 233 19.78 -2.01 -15.28
N LEU A 234 18.57 -2.31 -14.83
CA LEU A 234 17.36 -1.54 -15.08
C LEU A 234 17.20 -0.47 -14.00
N ASN A 235 17.74 0.69 -14.27
CA ASN A 235 17.51 1.86 -13.41
C ASN A 235 16.17 2.51 -13.80
N SER A 236 15.12 2.11 -13.10
CA SER A 236 13.77 2.69 -13.25
C SER A 236 13.34 3.36 -11.96
N ASP A 237 12.56 4.40 -12.08
CA ASP A 237 11.92 5.07 -10.94
C ASP A 237 10.41 5.23 -11.18
N LEU A 238 9.67 5.63 -10.15
CA LEU A 238 8.22 5.81 -10.26
C LEU A 238 7.85 6.82 -11.34
N ARG A 239 8.65 7.87 -11.53
CA ARG A 239 8.42 8.90 -12.55
C ARG A 239 8.63 8.35 -13.96
N LYS A 240 9.70 7.57 -14.20
CA LYS A 240 9.92 6.90 -15.48
C LYS A 240 8.77 5.96 -15.84
N LEU A 241 8.30 5.18 -14.86
CA LEU A 241 7.14 4.32 -15.05
C LEU A 241 5.90 5.13 -15.46
N ALA A 242 5.68 6.33 -14.86
CA ALA A 242 4.59 7.22 -15.24
C ALA A 242 4.72 7.69 -16.69
N VAL A 243 5.85 8.25 -17.03
CA VAL A 243 6.09 8.82 -18.37
C VAL A 243 5.94 7.77 -19.47
N ASN A 244 6.34 6.52 -19.20
CA ASN A 244 6.28 5.45 -20.20
C ASN A 244 4.88 4.84 -20.35
N LEU A 245 4.05 4.84 -19.30
CA LEU A 245 2.76 4.16 -19.31
C LEU A 245 1.56 5.10 -19.48
N ILE A 246 1.69 6.40 -19.17
CA ILE A 246 0.59 7.36 -19.22
C ILE A 246 0.66 8.15 -20.51
N PRO A 247 -0.17 7.86 -21.52
CA PRO A 247 -0.14 8.55 -22.80
C PRO A 247 -0.75 9.97 -22.73
N PHE A 248 -1.78 10.14 -21.89
CA PHE A 248 -2.51 11.38 -21.72
C PHE A 248 -2.85 11.63 -20.25
N PRO A 249 -2.95 12.90 -19.81
CA PRO A 249 -3.44 13.24 -18.47
C PRO A 249 -4.78 12.55 -18.17
N ARG A 250 -4.97 12.08 -16.93
CA ARG A 250 -6.16 11.37 -16.44
C ARG A 250 -6.31 9.92 -16.92
N LEU A 251 -5.53 9.43 -17.89
CA LEU A 251 -5.49 8.02 -18.30
C LEU A 251 -4.39 7.26 -17.50
N HIS A 252 -4.50 7.27 -16.18
CA HIS A 252 -3.50 6.72 -15.26
C HIS A 252 -4.05 5.55 -14.42
N PHE A 253 -5.13 4.95 -14.86
CA PHE A 253 -5.69 3.73 -14.26
C PHE A 253 -5.17 2.51 -15.00
N PHE A 254 -4.49 1.62 -14.29
CA PHE A 254 -3.85 0.44 -14.85
C PHE A 254 -4.47 -0.84 -14.31
N MET A 255 -4.80 -1.74 -15.20
CA MET A 255 -5.13 -3.11 -14.83
C MET A 255 -3.84 -3.90 -14.63
N VAL A 256 -3.77 -4.63 -13.53
CA VAL A 256 -2.61 -5.42 -13.16
C VAL A 256 -2.83 -6.86 -13.59
N GLY A 257 -1.85 -7.45 -14.27
CA GLY A 257 -1.81 -8.85 -14.62
C GLY A 257 -0.57 -9.51 -14.03
N PHE A 258 -0.71 -10.74 -13.53
CA PHE A 258 0.38 -11.56 -13.05
C PHE A 258 0.52 -12.80 -13.93
N ALA A 259 1.67 -12.98 -14.55
CA ALA A 259 1.98 -14.13 -15.37
C ALA A 259 3.25 -14.81 -14.83
N PRO A 260 3.12 -15.82 -13.94
CA PRO A 260 4.27 -16.55 -13.46
C PRO A 260 4.92 -17.31 -14.62
N LEU A 261 6.21 -17.09 -14.82
CA LEU A 261 7.03 -17.91 -15.72
C LEU A 261 7.31 -19.22 -14.96
N MET A 262 6.72 -20.31 -15.42
CA MET A 262 7.00 -21.67 -14.95
C MET A 262 8.13 -22.28 -15.80
#